data_a823d6ee11bdbbce8212a31e7a9b3070
#
_entry.id   a823d6ee11bdbbce8212a31e7a9b3070
#
_cell.length_a   1.000
_cell.length_b   1.000
_cell.length_c   1.000
_cell.angle_alpha   90.00
_cell.angle_beta   90.00
_cell.angle_gamma   90.00
#
_symmetry.space_group_name_H-M   'P 1'
#
loop_
_entity.id
_entity.type
_entity.pdbx_description
1 polymer ?
#
loop_
_entity_poly.entity_id
_entity_poly.type
_entity_poly.pdbx_seq_one_letter_code
_entity_poly.pdbx_strand_id
1 'polypeptide(L)'
;MNTHETSKSSISRRRFLSAALAAGTALSTHEALLRPARAATRRKSPNEKLNLAVVGLGGQGLYDLREASTENGVPTENVVAICDVDAAHLDRAVAKYPHLKHAKRYDDFRKVLDLDNIDGIVCATPDFAHAIVVVAALKRKLPVYSEKPLTKTIAELRTLMDVTAKAGVPTQTGNQIHAGKNYRRVVDIVRAGVLGPVRRVYIWQKTMVKGLKLVKNASVPPTLNYDLWLGPVSYRPFNPAFFHFDWRYWWDFGGGHLADFCCHYMDVPFWALDLKYPTTVQAWGKKTHDGDNKMPDAMRVEYEFAARGDKPPVHLTWYQGIYQPEWLSVYNKKSAVLFEGENGRLLVDYGTRKLFLEPGLEA
;
A
#
# COMPACT_ATOMS: atom_id res chain seq x y z
N MET A 1 -42.37 -21.61 50.73
CA MET A 1 -40.94 -21.54 50.33
C MET A 1 -40.77 -22.45 49.15
N ASN A 2 -40.84 -21.91 47.93
CA ASN A 2 -40.64 -22.68 46.71
C ASN A 2 -39.62 -21.92 45.84
N THR A 3 -38.49 -22.54 45.70
CA THR A 3 -37.40 -22.07 44.82
C THR A 3 -37.65 -22.60 43.39
N HIS A 4 -37.84 -21.68 42.43
CA HIS A 4 -37.89 -22.02 41.02
C HIS A 4 -36.47 -22.02 40.43
N GLU A 5 -35.96 -23.20 40.10
CA GLU A 5 -34.80 -23.39 39.24
C GLU A 5 -35.20 -23.18 37.78
N THR A 6 -34.55 -22.22 37.11
CA THR A 6 -34.68 -22.04 35.66
C THR A 6 -33.62 -22.88 34.95
N SER A 7 -34.05 -23.97 34.32
CA SER A 7 -33.27 -24.80 33.43
C SER A 7 -32.86 -24.06 32.15
N LYS A 8 -31.58 -23.83 31.98
CA LYS A 8 -30.99 -23.36 30.68
C LYS A 8 -30.84 -24.57 29.76
N SER A 9 -31.72 -24.73 28.78
CA SER A 9 -31.54 -25.73 27.70
C SER A 9 -30.44 -25.28 26.73
N SER A 10 -29.30 -25.94 26.74
CA SER A 10 -28.24 -25.77 25.75
C SER A 10 -28.59 -26.54 24.49
N ILE A 11 -28.78 -25.83 23.38
CA ILE A 11 -28.95 -26.44 22.06
C ILE A 11 -27.59 -27.00 21.62
N SER A 12 -27.50 -28.31 21.41
CA SER A 12 -26.25 -28.96 20.99
C SER A 12 -25.92 -28.59 19.52
N ARG A 13 -24.62 -28.45 19.21
CA ARG A 13 -24.13 -28.15 17.85
C ARG A 13 -24.67 -29.08 16.76
N ARG A 14 -25.01 -30.30 17.09
CA ARG A 14 -25.62 -31.26 16.16
C ARG A 14 -27.06 -30.90 15.78
N ARG A 15 -27.87 -30.35 16.69
CA ARG A 15 -29.26 -29.90 16.42
C ARG A 15 -29.28 -28.61 15.61
N PHE A 16 -28.31 -27.75 15.78
CA PHE A 16 -28.18 -26.53 14.94
C PHE A 16 -27.83 -26.87 13.48
N LEU A 17 -26.97 -27.86 13.24
CA LEU A 17 -26.60 -28.28 11.89
C LEU A 17 -27.71 -29.04 11.17
N SER A 18 -28.54 -29.81 11.87
CA SER A 18 -29.68 -30.52 11.25
C SER A 18 -30.85 -29.59 10.92
N ALA A 19 -31.07 -28.50 11.66
CA ALA A 19 -32.10 -27.52 11.35
C ALA A 19 -31.72 -26.64 10.14
N ALA A 20 -30.44 -26.41 9.88
CA ALA A 20 -29.97 -25.68 8.71
C ALA A 20 -30.06 -26.46 7.39
N LEU A 21 -30.07 -27.81 7.45
CA LEU A 21 -30.25 -28.67 6.26
C LEU A 21 -31.71 -28.84 5.84
N ALA A 22 -32.69 -28.64 6.72
CA ALA A 22 -34.09 -28.85 6.44
C ALA A 22 -34.81 -27.64 5.83
N ALA A 23 -34.19 -26.47 5.77
CA ALA A 23 -34.76 -25.24 5.21
C ALA A 23 -34.46 -25.01 3.71
N GLY A 24 -33.79 -25.95 3.04
CA GLY A 24 -33.26 -25.79 1.68
C GLY A 24 -34.08 -26.42 0.55
N THR A 25 -35.26 -27.03 0.83
CA THR A 25 -36.03 -27.70 -0.22
C THR A 25 -37.48 -27.19 -0.29
N ALA A 26 -37.70 -26.04 -0.89
CA ALA A 26 -38.92 -25.65 -1.59
C ALA A 26 -38.70 -24.33 -2.34
N LEU A 27 -38.77 -24.41 -3.66
CA LEU A 27 -39.35 -23.47 -4.61
C LEU A 27 -38.59 -23.44 -5.95
N SER A 28 -39.13 -24.28 -6.86
CA SER A 28 -39.62 -23.97 -8.23
C SER A 28 -38.74 -23.21 -9.22
N THR A 29 -38.33 -23.96 -10.23
CA THR A 29 -38.34 -23.69 -11.70
C THR A 29 -38.47 -22.25 -12.17
N HIS A 30 -37.34 -21.70 -12.67
CA HIS A 30 -37.33 -20.85 -13.86
C HIS A 30 -35.97 -21.05 -14.58
N GLU A 31 -36.07 -21.30 -15.87
CA GLU A 31 -34.96 -21.45 -16.79
C GLU A 31 -34.09 -20.17 -16.80
N ALA A 32 -32.94 -20.23 -16.19
CA ALA A 32 -31.87 -19.24 -16.36
C ALA A 32 -30.68 -19.94 -17.02
N LEU A 33 -30.46 -19.52 -18.25
CA LEU A 33 -29.31 -19.81 -19.11
C LEU A 33 -28.05 -20.23 -18.33
N LEU A 34 -27.60 -21.45 -18.57
CA LEU A 34 -26.37 -22.03 -18.06
C LEU A 34 -25.17 -21.21 -18.49
N ARG A 35 -24.82 -20.18 -17.72
CA ARG A 35 -23.42 -19.75 -17.60
C ARG A 35 -22.79 -20.73 -16.62
N PRO A 36 -21.60 -21.31 -16.93
CA PRO A 36 -20.90 -22.13 -15.94
C PRO A 36 -20.67 -21.26 -14.70
N ALA A 37 -21.34 -21.60 -13.62
CA ALA A 37 -21.09 -21.01 -12.33
C ALA A 37 -19.62 -21.30 -12.02
N ARG A 38 -18.77 -20.28 -12.01
CA ARG A 38 -17.43 -20.38 -11.46
C ARG A 38 -17.63 -20.98 -10.06
N ALA A 39 -17.03 -22.13 -9.81
CA ALA A 39 -17.15 -22.84 -8.55
C ALA A 39 -17.01 -21.85 -7.41
N ALA A 40 -18.00 -21.80 -6.50
CA ALA A 40 -17.94 -20.96 -5.34
C ALA A 40 -16.56 -21.17 -4.69
N THR A 41 -15.76 -20.11 -4.58
CA THR A 41 -14.41 -20.20 -4.06
C THR A 41 -14.49 -20.90 -2.71
N ARG A 42 -14.00 -22.14 -2.63
CA ARG A 42 -13.95 -22.91 -1.40
C ARG A 42 -13.20 -22.08 -0.37
N ARG A 43 -13.87 -21.71 0.72
CA ARG A 43 -13.19 -21.02 1.82
C ARG A 43 -12.09 -21.96 2.32
N LYS A 44 -10.85 -21.59 2.13
CA LYS A 44 -9.71 -22.34 2.65
C LYS A 44 -9.75 -22.34 4.18
N SER A 45 -9.38 -23.46 4.77
CA SER A 45 -9.16 -23.55 6.19
C SER A 45 -8.00 -22.59 6.58
N PRO A 46 -8.04 -21.96 7.77
CA PRO A 46 -6.89 -21.19 8.26
C PRO A 46 -5.57 -21.98 8.31
N ASN A 47 -5.63 -23.29 8.28
CA ASN A 47 -4.47 -24.18 8.27
C ASN A 47 -4.01 -24.59 6.86
N GLU A 48 -4.72 -24.16 5.81
CA GLU A 48 -4.32 -24.42 4.42
C GLU A 48 -3.50 -23.25 3.89
N LYS A 49 -2.36 -23.55 3.26
CA LYS A 49 -1.53 -22.54 2.61
C LYS A 49 -2.28 -21.87 1.46
N LEU A 50 -2.14 -20.55 1.34
CA LEU A 50 -2.64 -19.79 0.20
C LEU A 50 -1.73 -20.02 -1.01
N ASN A 51 -2.32 -20.01 -2.20
CA ASN A 51 -1.63 -19.98 -3.48
C ASN A 51 -1.52 -18.54 -3.94
N LEU A 52 -0.35 -17.94 -3.79
CA LEU A 52 -0.08 -16.56 -4.15
C LEU A 52 0.56 -16.44 -5.52
N ALA A 53 0.23 -15.38 -6.23
CA ALA A 53 1.00 -14.94 -7.39
C ALA A 53 1.57 -13.55 -7.12
N VAL A 54 2.83 -13.34 -7.51
CA VAL A 54 3.56 -12.09 -7.29
C VAL A 54 3.86 -11.44 -8.62
N VAL A 55 3.44 -10.19 -8.80
CA VAL A 55 3.63 -9.38 -10.02
C VAL A 55 4.51 -8.18 -9.71
N GLY A 56 5.67 -8.12 -10.36
CA GLY A 56 6.75 -7.20 -10.07
C GLY A 56 7.73 -7.78 -9.04
N LEU A 57 8.95 -8.10 -9.48
CA LEU A 57 10.00 -8.73 -8.68
C LEU A 57 11.27 -7.89 -8.61
N GLY A 58 11.12 -6.59 -8.80
CA GLY A 58 12.17 -5.61 -8.53
C GLY A 58 12.58 -5.57 -7.06
N GLY A 59 13.14 -4.46 -6.59
CA GLY A 59 13.63 -4.35 -5.21
C GLY A 59 12.55 -4.64 -4.15
N GLN A 60 11.47 -3.87 -4.15
CA GLN A 60 10.37 -4.01 -3.21
C GLN A 60 9.60 -5.32 -3.41
N GLY A 61 9.32 -5.73 -4.63
CA GLY A 61 8.56 -6.95 -4.88
C GLY A 61 9.26 -8.22 -4.40
N LEU A 62 10.61 -8.27 -4.37
CA LEU A 62 11.34 -9.35 -3.72
C LEU A 62 11.19 -9.34 -2.20
N TYR A 63 11.09 -8.15 -1.60
CA TYR A 63 10.81 -8.02 -0.18
C TYR A 63 9.39 -8.50 0.13
N ASP A 64 8.39 -8.02 -0.61
CA ASP A 64 6.99 -8.39 -0.42
C ASP A 64 6.76 -9.88 -0.64
N LEU A 65 7.40 -10.48 -1.65
CA LEU A 65 7.36 -11.92 -1.88
C LEU A 65 7.84 -12.68 -0.64
N ARG A 66 8.97 -12.26 -0.06
CA ARG A 66 9.50 -12.90 1.15
C ARG A 66 8.51 -12.77 2.30
N GLU A 67 8.05 -11.55 2.59
CA GLU A 67 7.17 -11.30 3.74
C GLU A 67 5.80 -11.98 3.59
N ALA A 68 5.27 -12.08 2.38
CA ALA A 68 3.99 -12.71 2.10
C ALA A 68 4.05 -14.23 2.05
N SER A 69 5.22 -14.82 1.84
CA SER A 69 5.34 -16.28 1.61
C SER A 69 6.24 -17.03 2.59
N THR A 70 6.95 -16.33 3.48
CA THR A 70 7.85 -16.97 4.44
C THR A 70 7.77 -16.34 5.82
N GLU A 71 7.96 -17.14 6.86
CA GLU A 71 8.20 -16.67 8.23
C GLU A 71 9.53 -17.23 8.71
N ASN A 72 10.42 -16.37 9.20
CA ASN A 72 11.77 -16.74 9.62
C ASN A 72 12.55 -17.59 8.56
N GLY A 73 12.30 -17.29 7.26
CA GLY A 73 12.91 -18.00 6.15
C GLY A 73 12.27 -19.37 5.79
N VAL A 74 11.23 -19.78 6.51
CA VAL A 74 10.47 -21.00 6.21
C VAL A 74 9.24 -20.65 5.39
N PRO A 75 8.96 -21.33 4.25
CA PRO A 75 7.78 -21.07 3.44
C PRO A 75 6.48 -21.36 4.19
N THR A 76 5.66 -20.32 4.37
CA THR A 76 4.32 -20.39 5.00
C THR A 76 3.21 -20.51 3.96
N GLU A 77 3.41 -19.89 2.79
CA GLU A 77 2.45 -19.91 1.70
C GLU A 77 3.04 -20.50 0.42
N ASN A 78 2.19 -20.89 -0.52
CA ASN A 78 2.61 -21.38 -1.82
C ASN A 78 2.70 -20.20 -2.80
N VAL A 79 3.88 -19.95 -3.37
CA VAL A 79 4.00 -19.06 -4.52
C VAL A 79 3.87 -19.90 -5.78
N VAL A 80 2.71 -19.86 -6.43
CA VAL A 80 2.39 -20.68 -7.61
C VAL A 80 2.76 -20.02 -8.93
N ALA A 81 2.88 -18.68 -8.95
CA ALA A 81 3.29 -17.91 -10.11
C ALA A 81 4.09 -16.69 -9.71
N ILE A 82 5.07 -16.34 -10.55
CA ILE A 82 5.86 -15.13 -10.48
C ILE A 82 5.84 -14.44 -11.85
N CYS A 83 5.70 -13.13 -11.85
CA CYS A 83 5.62 -12.33 -13.07
C CYS A 83 6.48 -11.08 -12.98
N ASP A 84 7.33 -10.88 -13.96
CA ASP A 84 8.08 -9.64 -14.19
C ASP A 84 8.38 -9.48 -15.67
N VAL A 85 8.32 -8.27 -16.18
CA VAL A 85 8.62 -7.93 -17.56
C VAL A 85 10.12 -8.02 -17.88
N ASP A 86 10.98 -8.15 -16.86
CA ASP A 86 12.41 -8.39 -16.99
C ASP A 86 12.75 -9.82 -16.52
N ALA A 87 13.15 -10.68 -17.45
CA ALA A 87 13.54 -12.06 -17.16
C ALA A 87 14.68 -12.15 -16.13
N ALA A 88 15.58 -11.16 -16.08
CA ALA A 88 16.65 -11.12 -15.09
C ALA A 88 16.12 -10.98 -13.66
N HIS A 89 14.96 -10.32 -13.45
CA HIS A 89 14.29 -10.27 -12.14
C HIS A 89 13.75 -11.64 -11.74
N LEU A 90 13.15 -12.37 -12.68
CA LEU A 90 12.66 -13.72 -12.44
C LEU A 90 13.79 -14.68 -12.06
N ASP A 91 14.91 -14.63 -12.79
CA ASP A 91 16.09 -15.45 -12.51
C ASP A 91 16.67 -15.15 -11.13
N ARG A 92 16.82 -13.88 -10.81
CA ARG A 92 17.30 -13.44 -9.49
C ARG A 92 16.38 -13.89 -8.35
N ALA A 93 15.07 -13.83 -8.54
CA ALA A 93 14.10 -14.27 -7.54
C ALA A 93 14.23 -15.76 -7.25
N VAL A 94 14.29 -16.60 -8.29
CA VAL A 94 14.43 -18.07 -8.15
C VAL A 94 15.80 -18.44 -7.55
N ALA A 95 16.88 -17.78 -7.98
CA ALA A 95 18.21 -17.99 -7.39
C ALA A 95 18.25 -17.65 -5.90
N LYS A 96 17.57 -16.56 -5.49
CA LYS A 96 17.55 -16.10 -4.10
C LYS A 96 16.63 -16.95 -3.21
N TYR A 97 15.51 -17.43 -3.76
CA TYR A 97 14.48 -18.18 -3.03
C TYR A 97 14.21 -19.53 -3.69
N PRO A 98 14.94 -20.61 -3.32
CA PRO A 98 14.83 -21.92 -3.96
C PRO A 98 13.43 -22.55 -3.94
N HIS A 99 12.55 -22.16 -3.01
CA HIS A 99 11.16 -22.62 -2.97
C HIS A 99 10.34 -22.15 -4.18
N LEU A 100 10.81 -21.13 -4.91
CA LEU A 100 10.18 -20.65 -6.14
C LEU A 100 10.45 -21.51 -7.38
N LYS A 101 11.31 -22.52 -7.28
CA LYS A 101 11.69 -23.36 -8.44
C LYS A 101 10.49 -24.02 -9.15
N HIS A 102 9.37 -24.18 -8.45
CA HIS A 102 8.13 -24.75 -8.97
C HIS A 102 7.09 -23.69 -9.39
N ALA A 103 7.33 -22.40 -9.10
CA ALA A 103 6.47 -21.33 -9.51
C ALA A 103 6.50 -21.14 -11.04
N LYS A 104 5.33 -21.00 -11.65
CA LYS A 104 5.24 -20.69 -13.08
C LYS A 104 5.74 -19.25 -13.30
N ARG A 105 6.48 -19.05 -14.39
CA ARG A 105 7.14 -17.78 -14.71
C ARG A 105 6.42 -17.10 -15.88
N TYR A 106 6.13 -15.82 -15.75
CA TYR A 106 5.41 -15.04 -16.75
C TYR A 106 6.07 -13.67 -16.93
N ASP A 107 6.01 -13.14 -18.16
CA ASP A 107 6.34 -11.75 -18.50
C ASP A 107 5.10 -10.84 -18.49
N ASP A 108 3.92 -11.41 -18.64
CA ASP A 108 2.64 -10.73 -18.76
C ASP A 108 1.69 -11.14 -17.61
N PHE A 109 1.30 -10.18 -16.78
CA PHE A 109 0.41 -10.43 -15.64
C PHE A 109 -0.98 -10.95 -16.05
N ARG A 110 -1.42 -10.68 -17.28
CA ARG A 110 -2.72 -11.18 -17.78
C ARG A 110 -2.73 -12.70 -17.82
N LYS A 111 -1.61 -13.31 -18.21
CA LYS A 111 -1.45 -14.78 -18.21
C LYS A 111 -1.46 -15.37 -16.79
N VAL A 112 -0.98 -14.61 -15.80
CA VAL A 112 -1.09 -14.99 -14.39
C VAL A 112 -2.54 -15.04 -13.95
N LEU A 113 -3.33 -14.04 -14.35
CA LEU A 113 -4.75 -13.97 -14.00
C LEU A 113 -5.60 -15.06 -14.68
N ASP A 114 -5.11 -15.75 -15.68
CA ASP A 114 -5.80 -16.89 -16.32
C ASP A 114 -5.65 -18.21 -15.54
N LEU A 115 -4.83 -18.23 -14.48
CA LEU A 115 -4.68 -19.40 -13.62
C LEU A 115 -5.90 -19.54 -12.68
N ASP A 116 -6.42 -20.76 -12.58
CA ASP A 116 -7.60 -21.07 -11.74
C ASP A 116 -7.27 -21.29 -10.26
N ASN A 117 -6.00 -21.53 -9.95
CA ASN A 117 -5.55 -21.97 -8.62
C ASN A 117 -4.87 -20.84 -7.80
N ILE A 118 -5.21 -19.57 -8.05
CA ILE A 118 -4.68 -18.40 -7.30
C ILE A 118 -5.69 -17.97 -6.24
N ASP A 119 -5.23 -17.77 -5.01
CA ASP A 119 -6.03 -17.24 -3.90
C ASP A 119 -5.80 -15.74 -3.67
N GLY A 120 -4.68 -15.19 -4.11
CA GLY A 120 -4.37 -13.77 -3.98
C GLY A 120 -3.20 -13.31 -4.85
N ILE A 121 -3.18 -12.00 -5.12
CA ILE A 121 -2.15 -11.31 -5.89
C ILE A 121 -1.36 -10.38 -4.97
N VAL A 122 -0.03 -10.43 -5.07
CA VAL A 122 0.87 -9.40 -4.55
C VAL A 122 1.35 -8.57 -5.75
N CYS A 123 0.99 -7.28 -5.78
CA CYS A 123 1.35 -6.35 -6.85
C CYS A 123 2.40 -5.36 -6.35
N ALA A 124 3.60 -5.41 -6.91
CA ALA A 124 4.73 -4.54 -6.61
C ALA A 124 5.40 -4.03 -7.90
N THR A 125 4.60 -3.75 -8.91
CA THR A 125 5.01 -3.10 -10.16
C THR A 125 5.39 -1.63 -9.90
N PRO A 126 5.92 -0.89 -10.90
CA PRO A 126 6.01 0.57 -10.79
C PRO A 126 4.64 1.25 -10.64
N ASP A 127 4.61 2.45 -10.03
CA ASP A 127 3.40 3.22 -9.70
C ASP A 127 2.37 3.29 -10.84
N PHE A 128 2.86 3.55 -12.06
CA PHE A 128 2.03 3.70 -13.25
C PHE A 128 1.35 2.42 -13.74
N ALA A 129 1.79 1.25 -13.22
CA ALA A 129 1.23 -0.04 -13.58
C ALA A 129 0.38 -0.67 -12.47
N HIS A 130 0.35 -0.10 -11.25
CA HIS A 130 -0.45 -0.64 -10.15
C HIS A 130 -1.92 -0.79 -10.53
N ALA A 131 -2.54 0.30 -11.02
CA ALA A 131 -3.98 0.34 -11.28
C ALA A 131 -4.43 -0.74 -12.27
N ILE A 132 -3.68 -0.95 -13.36
CA ILE A 132 -4.07 -1.93 -14.40
C ILE A 132 -4.04 -3.38 -13.86
N VAL A 133 -3.02 -3.71 -13.06
CA VAL A 133 -2.90 -5.04 -12.46
C VAL A 133 -3.98 -5.26 -11.40
N VAL A 134 -4.13 -4.30 -10.48
CA VAL A 134 -5.06 -4.41 -9.35
C VAL A 134 -6.51 -4.46 -9.82
N VAL A 135 -6.90 -3.57 -10.74
CA VAL A 135 -8.27 -3.56 -11.31
C VAL A 135 -8.56 -4.86 -12.05
N ALA A 136 -7.61 -5.41 -12.80
CA ALA A 136 -7.79 -6.67 -13.50
C ALA A 136 -7.97 -7.85 -12.53
N ALA A 137 -7.19 -7.91 -11.45
CA ALA A 137 -7.32 -8.91 -10.41
C ALA A 137 -8.67 -8.82 -9.67
N LEU A 138 -9.08 -7.62 -9.26
CA LEU A 138 -10.35 -7.39 -8.57
C LEU A 138 -11.57 -7.72 -9.43
N LYS A 139 -11.53 -7.44 -10.74
CA LYS A 139 -12.57 -7.88 -11.68
C LYS A 139 -12.73 -9.40 -11.73
N ARG A 140 -11.67 -10.14 -11.41
CA ARG A 140 -11.67 -11.60 -11.27
C ARG A 140 -11.96 -12.06 -9.83
N LYS A 141 -12.30 -11.13 -8.94
CA LYS A 141 -12.55 -11.37 -7.51
C LYS A 141 -11.38 -12.04 -6.79
N LEU A 142 -10.17 -11.69 -7.16
CA LEU A 142 -8.97 -12.10 -6.48
C LEU A 142 -8.61 -11.06 -5.40
N PRO A 143 -8.33 -11.48 -4.16
CA PRO A 143 -7.73 -10.64 -3.14
C PRO A 143 -6.40 -10.05 -3.61
N VAL A 144 -6.12 -8.79 -3.23
CA VAL A 144 -4.91 -8.09 -3.69
C VAL A 144 -4.23 -7.37 -2.54
N TYR A 145 -2.93 -7.65 -2.38
CA TYR A 145 -2.00 -6.73 -1.74
C TYR A 145 -1.31 -5.91 -2.82
N SER A 146 -1.35 -4.59 -2.73
CA SER A 146 -0.71 -3.70 -3.70
C SER A 146 0.23 -2.73 -3.01
N GLU A 147 1.45 -2.58 -3.52
CA GLU A 147 2.38 -1.58 -3.04
C GLU A 147 1.83 -0.16 -3.20
N LYS A 148 2.36 0.74 -2.38
CA LYS A 148 2.09 2.18 -2.42
C LYS A 148 2.94 2.88 -3.52
N PRO A 149 2.44 4.00 -4.05
CA PRO A 149 1.08 4.54 -3.99
C PRO A 149 0.11 3.64 -4.76
N LEU A 150 -1.15 3.57 -4.32
CA LEU A 150 -2.14 2.67 -4.95
C LEU A 150 -2.32 2.90 -6.45
N THR A 151 -2.21 4.14 -6.88
CA THR A 151 -2.38 4.57 -8.27
C THR A 151 -1.49 5.78 -8.55
N LYS A 152 -1.22 6.05 -9.81
CA LYS A 152 -0.50 7.23 -10.25
C LYS A 152 -1.41 8.46 -10.37
N THR A 153 -2.68 8.27 -10.72
CA THR A 153 -3.62 9.36 -10.98
C THR A 153 -4.88 9.25 -10.10
N ILE A 154 -5.54 10.39 -9.88
CA ILE A 154 -6.83 10.43 -9.15
C ILE A 154 -7.93 9.70 -9.93
N ALA A 155 -7.91 9.75 -11.26
CA ALA A 155 -8.88 9.04 -12.10
C ALA A 155 -8.77 7.52 -11.92
N GLU A 156 -7.54 6.98 -11.91
CA GLU A 156 -7.28 5.59 -11.59
C GLU A 156 -7.74 5.22 -10.18
N LEU A 157 -7.49 6.10 -9.19
CA LEU A 157 -7.92 5.88 -7.81
C LEU A 157 -9.43 5.76 -7.70
N ARG A 158 -10.18 6.66 -8.33
CA ARG A 158 -11.66 6.60 -8.35
C ARG A 158 -12.17 5.31 -8.98
N THR A 159 -11.59 4.92 -10.13
CA THR A 159 -11.91 3.63 -10.77
C THR A 159 -11.60 2.45 -9.85
N LEU A 160 -10.46 2.49 -9.17
CA LEU A 160 -10.06 1.44 -8.23
C LEU A 160 -11.02 1.34 -7.04
N MET A 161 -11.44 2.47 -6.46
CA MET A 161 -12.43 2.50 -5.38
C MET A 161 -13.75 1.83 -5.80
N ASP A 162 -14.27 2.17 -6.98
CA ASP A 162 -15.52 1.59 -7.51
C ASP A 162 -15.39 0.08 -7.76
N VAL A 163 -14.26 -0.35 -8.33
CA VAL A 163 -14.03 -1.78 -8.61
C VAL A 163 -13.84 -2.56 -7.33
N THR A 164 -13.14 -2.01 -6.34
CA THR A 164 -12.95 -2.63 -5.02
C THR A 164 -14.27 -2.85 -4.30
N ALA A 165 -15.13 -1.83 -4.27
CA ALA A 165 -16.45 -1.93 -3.66
C ALA A 165 -17.31 -3.04 -4.32
N LYS A 166 -17.23 -3.18 -5.65
CA LYS A 166 -17.98 -4.21 -6.42
C LYS A 166 -17.36 -5.60 -6.30
N ALA A 167 -16.06 -5.70 -6.11
CA ALA A 167 -15.36 -6.98 -6.01
C ALA A 167 -15.72 -7.72 -4.72
N GLY A 168 -15.82 -7.03 -3.58
CA GLY A 168 -16.19 -7.59 -2.28
C GLY A 168 -15.15 -8.60 -1.74
N VAL A 169 -13.88 -8.45 -2.15
CA VAL A 169 -12.76 -9.29 -1.69
C VAL A 169 -11.78 -8.47 -0.87
N PRO A 170 -10.96 -9.09 0.00
CA PRO A 170 -9.95 -8.40 0.77
C PRO A 170 -8.95 -7.66 -0.12
N THR A 171 -8.63 -6.42 0.27
CA THR A 171 -7.57 -5.61 -0.34
C THR A 171 -6.71 -4.98 0.73
N GLN A 172 -5.41 -4.86 0.47
CA GLN A 172 -4.45 -4.25 1.38
C GLN A 172 -3.47 -3.38 0.61
N THR A 173 -3.24 -2.17 1.11
CA THR A 173 -2.15 -1.29 0.61
C THR A 173 -0.84 -1.60 1.31
N GLY A 174 0.26 -1.57 0.57
CA GLY A 174 1.62 -1.83 1.03
C GLY A 174 2.24 -0.72 1.90
N ASN A 175 1.50 -0.23 2.88
CA ASN A 175 2.00 0.72 3.89
C ASN A 175 2.51 -0.04 5.12
N GLN A 176 3.61 -0.79 4.96
CA GLN A 176 4.12 -1.72 5.97
C GLN A 176 4.44 -1.06 7.32
N ILE A 177 4.82 0.22 7.34
CA ILE A 177 5.11 0.97 8.57
C ILE A 177 3.85 1.14 9.44
N HIS A 178 2.67 1.20 8.84
CA HIS A 178 1.37 1.21 9.53
C HIS A 178 1.24 0.05 10.53
N ALA A 179 1.68 -1.15 10.15
CA ALA A 179 1.65 -2.33 11.00
C ALA A 179 2.69 -2.28 12.14
N GLY A 180 3.61 -1.33 12.12
CA GLY A 180 4.72 -1.21 13.07
C GLY A 180 4.26 -0.86 14.49
N LYS A 181 4.92 -1.46 15.51
CA LYS A 181 4.63 -1.19 16.92
C LYS A 181 4.78 0.31 17.27
N ASN A 182 5.72 1.02 16.61
CA ASN A 182 5.97 2.42 16.91
C ASN A 182 4.79 3.29 16.48
N TYR A 183 4.27 3.14 15.24
CA TYR A 183 3.12 3.92 14.77
C TYR A 183 1.85 3.65 15.58
N ARG A 184 1.58 2.39 15.93
CA ARG A 184 0.46 2.04 16.83
C ARG A 184 0.55 2.80 18.17
N ARG A 185 1.73 2.82 18.78
CA ARG A 185 1.92 3.54 20.05
C ARG A 185 1.79 5.06 19.91
N VAL A 186 2.23 5.63 18.78
CA VAL A 186 2.03 7.05 18.47
C VAL A 186 0.54 7.38 18.38
N VAL A 187 -0.24 6.54 17.69
CA VAL A 187 -1.69 6.68 17.59
C VAL A 187 -2.35 6.61 18.95
N ASP A 188 -1.94 5.67 19.82
CA ASP A 188 -2.45 5.56 21.19
C ASP A 188 -2.19 6.85 21.99
N ILE A 189 -0.96 7.38 21.94
CA ILE A 189 -0.57 8.62 22.66
C ILE A 189 -1.40 9.82 22.21
N VAL A 190 -1.56 10.00 20.89
CA VAL A 190 -2.31 11.13 20.35
C VAL A 190 -3.80 11.01 20.67
N ARG A 191 -4.38 9.81 20.53
CA ARG A 191 -5.80 9.56 20.82
C ARG A 191 -6.14 9.62 22.32
N ALA A 192 -5.19 9.29 23.18
CA ALA A 192 -5.33 9.46 24.63
C ALA A 192 -5.32 10.93 25.09
N GLY A 193 -5.11 11.88 24.16
CA GLY A 193 -5.15 13.30 24.46
C GLY A 193 -3.91 13.85 25.17
N VAL A 194 -2.82 13.09 25.24
CA VAL A 194 -1.57 13.48 25.94
C VAL A 194 -1.04 14.84 25.42
N LEU A 195 -1.16 15.10 24.14
CA LEU A 195 -0.73 16.37 23.52
C LEU A 195 -1.76 17.52 23.66
N GLY A 196 -2.95 17.25 24.21
CA GLY A 196 -4.08 18.16 24.07
C GLY A 196 -4.54 18.29 22.63
N PRO A 197 -5.32 19.32 22.28
CA PRO A 197 -5.75 19.60 20.91
C PRO A 197 -4.55 19.78 19.95
N VAL A 198 -4.36 18.87 19.00
CA VAL A 198 -3.32 18.98 17.97
C VAL A 198 -3.84 19.82 16.81
N ARG A 199 -3.18 20.96 16.55
CA ARG A 199 -3.55 21.90 15.47
C ARG A 199 -2.56 21.93 14.32
N ARG A 200 -1.31 21.49 14.54
CA ARG A 200 -0.25 21.51 13.54
C ARG A 200 0.48 20.19 13.46
N VAL A 201 0.83 19.82 12.25
CA VAL A 201 1.70 18.67 11.97
C VAL A 201 2.74 19.10 10.95
N TYR A 202 3.99 18.80 11.24
CA TYR A 202 5.10 19.06 10.32
C TYR A 202 5.70 17.73 9.91
N ILE A 203 5.91 17.56 8.62
CA ILE A 203 6.61 16.41 8.04
C ILE A 203 7.78 16.94 7.25
N TRP A 204 8.94 16.36 7.44
CA TRP A 204 10.09 16.69 6.60
C TRP A 204 10.81 15.46 6.13
N GLN A 205 11.37 15.56 4.95
CA GLN A 205 12.07 14.50 4.27
C GLN A 205 13.35 15.02 3.61
N LYS A 206 14.43 14.25 3.80
CA LYS A 206 15.62 14.46 2.97
C LYS A 206 15.27 14.08 1.52
N THR A 207 15.52 14.97 0.57
CA THR A 207 15.31 14.64 -0.84
C THR A 207 16.19 13.48 -1.29
N MET A 208 15.62 12.60 -2.13
CA MET A 208 16.34 11.55 -2.86
C MET A 208 16.36 11.80 -4.37
N VAL A 209 15.67 12.83 -4.83
CA VAL A 209 15.65 13.21 -6.24
C VAL A 209 17.05 13.69 -6.65
N LYS A 210 17.52 13.16 -7.76
CA LYS A 210 18.81 13.50 -8.36
C LYS A 210 18.63 13.93 -9.81
N GLY A 211 19.60 14.63 -10.36
CA GLY A 211 19.67 14.93 -11.78
C GLY A 211 19.94 13.65 -12.59
N LEU A 212 19.07 13.35 -13.54
CA LEU A 212 19.18 12.21 -14.45
C LEU A 212 19.38 12.72 -15.87
N LYS A 213 20.36 12.17 -16.59
CA LYS A 213 20.67 12.53 -17.97
C LYS A 213 20.20 11.45 -18.93
N LEU A 214 19.54 11.85 -20.00
CA LEU A 214 19.14 10.94 -21.07
C LEU A 214 20.37 10.49 -21.87
N VAL A 215 20.42 9.21 -22.14
CA VAL A 215 21.47 8.59 -22.98
C VAL A 215 20.97 8.53 -24.42
N LYS A 216 21.78 8.97 -25.37
CA LYS A 216 21.45 8.86 -26.78
C LYS A 216 21.60 7.41 -27.26
N ASN A 217 20.68 6.98 -28.12
CA ASN A 217 20.72 5.66 -28.78
C ASN A 217 20.86 4.46 -27.85
N ALA A 218 20.18 4.53 -26.71
CA ALA A 218 20.17 3.43 -25.75
C ALA A 218 19.34 2.24 -26.31
N SER A 219 19.89 1.03 -26.25
CA SER A 219 19.19 -0.19 -26.64
C SER A 219 18.44 -0.80 -25.47
N VAL A 220 17.30 -1.44 -25.78
CA VAL A 220 16.54 -2.22 -24.79
C VAL A 220 17.37 -3.42 -24.35
N PRO A 221 17.52 -3.70 -23.04
CA PRO A 221 18.15 -4.92 -22.57
C PRO A 221 17.45 -6.17 -23.13
N PRO A 222 18.18 -7.21 -23.53
CA PRO A 222 17.59 -8.42 -24.14
C PRO A 222 16.65 -9.19 -23.21
N THR A 223 16.76 -8.98 -21.89
CA THR A 223 15.93 -9.62 -20.87
C THR A 223 14.61 -8.89 -20.64
N LEU A 224 14.47 -7.65 -21.17
CA LEU A 224 13.36 -6.75 -20.88
C LEU A 224 12.31 -6.76 -21.99
N ASN A 225 11.07 -7.11 -21.66
CA ASN A 225 9.92 -6.81 -22.52
C ASN A 225 9.51 -5.34 -22.30
N TYR A 226 10.09 -4.45 -23.10
CA TYR A 226 9.93 -3.01 -22.92
C TYR A 226 8.51 -2.51 -23.21
N ASP A 227 7.80 -3.11 -24.13
CA ASP A 227 6.41 -2.77 -24.43
C ASP A 227 5.50 -3.04 -23.21
N LEU A 228 5.63 -4.21 -22.60
CA LEU A 228 4.93 -4.55 -21.36
C LEU A 228 5.38 -3.68 -20.17
N TRP A 229 6.65 -3.26 -20.14
CA TRP A 229 7.15 -2.36 -19.10
C TRP A 229 6.49 -0.98 -19.19
N LEU A 230 6.34 -0.42 -20.40
CA LEU A 230 5.65 0.85 -20.62
C LEU A 230 4.17 0.78 -20.16
N GLY A 231 3.52 -0.36 -20.33
CA GLY A 231 2.15 -0.57 -19.87
C GLY A 231 1.19 0.50 -20.39
N PRO A 232 0.56 1.30 -19.52
CA PRO A 232 -0.39 2.34 -19.92
C PRO A 232 0.27 3.66 -20.37
N VAL A 233 1.60 3.78 -20.27
CA VAL A 233 2.31 4.99 -20.63
C VAL A 233 2.49 5.05 -22.15
N SER A 234 2.34 6.24 -22.74
CA SER A 234 2.58 6.45 -24.17
C SER A 234 3.98 6.01 -24.57
N TYR A 235 4.09 5.42 -25.76
CA TYR A 235 5.38 4.95 -26.28
C TYR A 235 6.44 6.05 -26.25
N ARG A 236 7.62 5.67 -25.83
CA ARG A 236 8.88 6.43 -25.92
C ARG A 236 10.05 5.49 -26.10
N PRO A 237 11.13 5.92 -26.75
CA PRO A 237 12.35 5.12 -26.85
C PRO A 237 12.88 4.75 -25.45
N PHE A 238 13.42 3.56 -25.33
CA PHE A 238 14.07 3.11 -24.11
C PHE A 238 15.19 4.05 -23.68
N ASN A 239 15.30 4.26 -22.38
CA ASN A 239 16.41 5.00 -21.81
C ASN A 239 16.74 4.47 -20.40
N PRO A 240 18.01 4.17 -20.08
CA PRO A 240 18.40 3.70 -18.76
C PRO A 240 18.17 4.74 -17.65
N ALA A 241 18.02 6.03 -18.00
CA ALA A 241 17.77 7.09 -17.03
C ALA A 241 16.42 6.98 -16.30
N PHE A 242 15.48 6.18 -16.80
CA PHE A 242 14.24 5.88 -16.07
C PHE A 242 14.08 4.39 -15.68
N PHE A 243 15.20 3.64 -15.66
CA PHE A 243 15.20 2.22 -15.41
C PHE A 243 16.23 1.86 -14.31
N HIS A 244 16.05 0.92 -13.41
CA HIS A 244 14.80 0.29 -12.97
C HIS A 244 14.10 1.04 -11.82
N PHE A 245 14.84 1.89 -11.08
CA PHE A 245 14.39 2.62 -9.91
C PHE A 245 13.99 4.05 -10.25
N ASP A 246 14.72 4.66 -11.20
CA ASP A 246 14.72 6.09 -11.46
C ASP A 246 13.48 6.58 -12.23
N TRP A 247 12.60 5.66 -12.67
CA TRP A 247 11.29 6.01 -13.21
C TRP A 247 10.48 6.93 -12.28
N ARG A 248 10.67 6.83 -11.00
CA ARG A 248 10.01 7.65 -9.97
C ARG A 248 10.18 9.15 -10.21
N TYR A 249 11.27 9.55 -10.83
CA TYR A 249 11.64 10.96 -11.02
C TYR A 249 11.29 11.52 -12.40
N TRP A 250 10.42 10.81 -13.13
CA TRP A 250 9.88 11.21 -14.43
C TRP A 250 8.37 11.26 -14.37
N TRP A 251 7.78 12.43 -14.75
CA TRP A 251 6.33 12.66 -14.64
C TRP A 251 5.47 11.62 -15.36
N ASP A 252 5.97 11.02 -16.43
CA ASP A 252 5.23 9.99 -17.16
C ASP A 252 5.05 8.70 -16.36
N PHE A 253 5.96 8.40 -15.44
CA PHE A 253 6.05 7.14 -14.74
C PHE A 253 5.72 7.24 -13.24
N GLY A 254 6.21 8.25 -12.55
CA GLY A 254 6.04 8.37 -11.11
C GLY A 254 5.55 9.73 -10.66
N GLY A 255 5.37 9.90 -9.35
CA GLY A 255 5.00 11.14 -8.68
C GLY A 255 6.14 11.76 -7.85
N GLY A 256 7.39 11.36 -8.13
CA GLY A 256 8.57 11.86 -7.44
C GLY A 256 8.66 11.40 -5.99
N HIS A 257 9.48 12.11 -5.25
CA HIS A 257 9.74 11.80 -3.86
C HIS A 257 8.50 11.95 -2.95
N LEU A 258 7.63 12.91 -3.26
CA LEU A 258 6.38 13.11 -2.52
C LEU A 258 5.50 11.85 -2.62
N ALA A 259 5.22 11.35 -3.82
CA ALA A 259 4.39 10.16 -3.98
C ALA A 259 5.01 8.91 -3.34
N ASP A 260 6.35 8.79 -3.40
CA ASP A 260 7.06 7.64 -2.84
C ASP A 260 7.05 7.63 -1.30
N PHE A 261 7.29 8.77 -0.64
CA PHE A 261 7.45 8.84 0.81
C PHE A 261 6.26 9.43 1.57
N CYS A 262 5.38 10.19 0.91
CA CYS A 262 4.22 10.78 1.57
C CYS A 262 3.32 9.69 2.17
N CYS A 263 3.09 8.59 1.45
CA CYS A 263 2.28 7.48 1.93
C CYS A 263 2.75 6.94 3.28
N HIS A 264 4.05 6.95 3.56
CA HIS A 264 4.60 6.45 4.82
C HIS A 264 4.52 7.46 5.96
N TYR A 265 4.80 8.75 5.68
CA TYR A 265 4.90 9.78 6.73
C TYR A 265 3.58 10.49 6.99
N MET A 266 2.68 10.62 6.01
CA MET A 266 1.33 11.11 6.24
C MET A 266 0.40 10.08 6.84
N ASP A 267 0.72 8.79 6.74
CA ASP A 267 -0.07 7.71 7.30
C ASP A 267 -0.34 7.90 8.80
N VAL A 268 0.70 8.16 9.58
CA VAL A 268 0.55 8.27 11.04
C VAL A 268 -0.28 9.48 11.48
N PRO A 269 -0.18 10.71 10.94
CA PRO A 269 -1.11 11.78 11.28
C PRO A 269 -2.53 11.53 10.75
N PHE A 270 -2.70 10.94 9.58
CA PHE A 270 -4.03 10.56 9.09
C PHE A 270 -4.70 9.59 10.05
N TRP A 271 -4.00 8.57 10.50
CA TRP A 271 -4.51 7.58 11.44
C TRP A 271 -4.75 8.17 12.84
N ALA A 272 -3.77 8.86 13.39
CA ALA A 272 -3.82 9.36 14.76
C ALA A 272 -4.89 10.44 14.95
N LEU A 273 -5.03 11.36 13.98
CA LEU A 273 -5.92 12.51 14.02
C LEU A 273 -7.25 12.28 13.27
N ASP A 274 -7.46 11.09 12.70
CA ASP A 274 -8.63 10.77 11.87
C ASP A 274 -8.83 11.77 10.72
N LEU A 275 -7.73 12.08 10.00
CA LEU A 275 -7.77 12.97 8.84
C LEU A 275 -8.38 12.23 7.65
N LYS A 276 -9.11 12.95 6.79
CA LYS A 276 -9.70 12.40 5.56
C LYS A 276 -9.29 13.24 4.35
N TYR A 277 -10.09 14.23 4.03
CA TYR A 277 -9.87 15.07 2.85
C TYR A 277 -9.45 16.46 3.30
N PRO A 278 -8.34 17.02 2.76
CA PRO A 278 -8.01 18.41 2.99
C PRO A 278 -9.04 19.32 2.31
N THR A 279 -9.35 20.46 2.92
CA THR A 279 -10.18 21.50 2.32
C THR A 279 -9.41 22.32 1.31
N THR A 280 -8.12 22.50 1.55
CA THR A 280 -7.20 23.17 0.63
C THR A 280 -5.86 22.46 0.58
N VAL A 281 -5.22 22.53 -0.57
CA VAL A 281 -3.83 22.08 -0.78
C VAL A 281 -3.10 23.16 -1.55
N GLN A 282 -1.97 23.61 -1.02
CA GLN A 282 -1.10 24.56 -1.70
C GLN A 282 0.33 24.03 -1.75
N ALA A 283 0.98 24.13 -2.91
CA ALA A 283 2.30 23.55 -3.12
C ALA A 283 3.26 24.53 -3.79
N TRP A 284 4.49 24.52 -3.32
CA TRP A 284 5.65 25.18 -3.93
C TRP A 284 6.72 24.15 -4.21
N GLY A 285 7.31 24.20 -5.39
CA GLY A 285 8.37 23.29 -5.78
C GLY A 285 9.48 23.99 -6.54
N LYS A 286 10.70 23.51 -6.37
CA LYS A 286 11.86 24.00 -7.10
C LYS A 286 12.73 22.81 -7.53
N LYS A 287 13.15 22.84 -8.79
CA LYS A 287 14.19 21.96 -9.31
C LYS A 287 15.54 22.63 -9.05
N THR A 288 16.39 22.00 -8.24
CA THR A 288 17.74 22.50 -7.92
C THR A 288 18.85 21.65 -8.51
N HIS A 289 18.51 20.45 -9.05
CA HIS A 289 19.46 19.54 -9.68
C HIS A 289 19.69 19.83 -11.18
N ASP A 290 20.84 19.46 -11.69
CA ASP A 290 21.13 19.44 -13.13
C ASP A 290 20.76 18.07 -13.73
N GLY A 291 19.63 17.98 -14.41
CA GLY A 291 19.13 16.75 -15.04
C GLY A 291 18.09 17.06 -16.10
N ASP A 292 17.80 16.06 -16.96
CA ASP A 292 16.76 16.15 -17.99
C ASP A 292 15.37 15.87 -17.38
N ASN A 293 15.31 15.16 -16.25
CA ASN A 293 14.10 14.99 -15.45
C ASN A 293 13.64 16.33 -14.87
N LYS A 294 12.32 16.55 -14.89
CA LYS A 294 11.69 17.85 -14.55
C LYS A 294 11.09 17.90 -13.14
N MET A 295 11.11 16.80 -12.40
CA MET A 295 10.55 16.78 -11.06
C MET A 295 11.32 17.68 -10.09
N PRO A 296 10.64 18.42 -9.21
CA PRO A 296 11.29 19.18 -8.16
C PRO A 296 11.96 18.24 -7.14
N ASP A 297 13.14 18.60 -6.71
CA ASP A 297 13.86 17.96 -5.61
C ASP A 297 13.69 18.68 -4.28
N ALA A 298 13.11 19.87 -4.33
CA ALA A 298 12.73 20.65 -3.17
C ALA A 298 11.26 21.06 -3.27
N MET A 299 10.50 20.94 -2.15
CA MET A 299 9.11 21.37 -2.10
C MET A 299 8.62 21.64 -0.69
N ARG A 300 7.57 22.47 -0.63
CA ARG A 300 6.71 22.67 0.53
C ARG A 300 5.29 22.43 0.08
N VAL A 301 4.53 21.63 0.82
CA VAL A 301 3.11 21.41 0.55
C VAL A 301 2.33 21.62 1.85
N GLU A 302 1.32 22.45 1.81
CA GLU A 302 0.43 22.75 2.92
C GLU A 302 -0.95 22.16 2.68
N TYR A 303 -1.51 21.57 3.70
CA TYR A 303 -2.83 20.95 3.71
C TYR A 303 -3.64 21.52 4.87
N GLU A 304 -4.84 22.01 4.59
CA GLU A 304 -5.81 22.39 5.60
C GLU A 304 -6.87 21.31 5.76
N PHE A 305 -7.10 20.89 6.98
CA PHE A 305 -8.17 19.94 7.32
C PHE A 305 -9.17 20.61 8.23
N ALA A 306 -10.47 20.51 7.88
CA ALA A 306 -11.55 21.04 8.70
C ALA A 306 -11.61 20.38 10.08
N ALA A 307 -12.31 21.02 11.01
CA ALA A 307 -12.66 20.40 12.29
C ALA A 307 -13.42 19.07 12.08
N ARG A 308 -13.23 18.13 12.99
CA ARG A 308 -13.80 16.76 12.93
C ARG A 308 -14.48 16.46 14.27
N GLY A 309 -15.77 16.74 14.34
CA GLY A 309 -16.52 16.70 15.61
C GLY A 309 -15.94 17.70 16.62
N ASP A 310 -15.52 17.20 17.76
CA ASP A 310 -14.85 17.95 18.84
C ASP A 310 -13.37 18.24 18.60
N LYS A 311 -12.77 17.62 17.56
CA LYS A 311 -11.36 17.80 17.23
C LYS A 311 -11.16 19.08 16.40
N PRO A 312 -10.11 19.89 16.71
CA PRO A 312 -9.83 21.13 16.01
C PRO A 312 -9.46 20.93 14.53
N PRO A 313 -9.53 21.99 13.71
CA PRO A 313 -8.89 21.96 12.39
C PRO A 313 -7.38 21.72 12.52
N VAL A 314 -6.80 21.11 11.47
CA VAL A 314 -5.36 20.78 11.43
C VAL A 314 -4.73 21.39 10.21
N HIS A 315 -3.63 22.11 10.42
CA HIS A 315 -2.70 22.53 9.39
C HIS A 315 -1.55 21.53 9.33
N LEU A 316 -1.33 20.88 8.18
CA LEU A 316 -0.24 19.95 7.96
C LEU A 316 0.69 20.48 6.89
N THR A 317 2.00 20.52 7.18
CA THR A 317 3.00 20.96 6.22
C THR A 317 4.01 19.85 5.93
N TRP A 318 4.22 19.58 4.65
CA TRP A 318 5.31 18.76 4.13
C TRP A 318 6.47 19.63 3.69
N TYR A 319 7.67 19.32 4.14
CA TYR A 319 8.91 19.98 3.71
C TYR A 319 9.86 18.97 3.07
N GLN A 320 10.52 19.40 2.00
CA GLN A 320 11.54 18.62 1.30
C GLN A 320 12.66 19.53 0.78
N GLY A 321 13.90 19.08 0.96
CA GLY A 321 15.08 19.80 0.48
C GLY A 321 15.20 21.19 1.08
N ILE A 322 15.51 22.20 0.28
CA ILE A 322 15.75 23.59 0.72
C ILE A 322 14.54 24.28 1.35
N TYR A 323 13.35 23.74 1.24
CA TYR A 323 12.17 24.29 1.92
C TYR A 323 12.04 23.88 3.39
N GLN A 324 12.90 22.96 3.88
CA GLN A 324 12.89 22.61 5.29
C GLN A 324 13.39 23.81 6.12
N PRO A 325 12.58 24.32 7.07
CA PRO A 325 12.99 25.45 7.90
C PRO A 325 14.07 25.03 8.90
N GLU A 326 14.97 25.96 9.22
CA GLU A 326 16.12 25.72 10.07
C GLU A 326 15.74 25.25 11.49
N TRP A 327 14.63 25.75 12.04
CA TRP A 327 14.18 25.38 13.38
C TRP A 327 13.88 23.88 13.56
N LEU A 328 13.62 23.13 12.45
CA LEU A 328 13.47 21.67 12.51
C LEU A 328 14.80 20.96 12.72
N SER A 329 15.93 21.60 12.50
CA SER A 329 17.25 20.99 12.66
C SER A 329 17.57 20.60 14.11
N VAL A 330 16.96 21.24 15.09
CA VAL A 330 17.14 20.95 16.53
C VAL A 330 16.73 19.51 16.89
N TYR A 331 15.87 18.90 16.09
CA TYR A 331 15.45 17.51 16.29
C TYR A 331 16.44 16.47 15.77
N ASN A 332 17.47 16.89 15.04
CA ASN A 332 18.53 16.03 14.49
C ASN A 332 17.99 14.78 13.75
N LYS A 333 16.94 14.96 12.94
CA LYS A 333 16.34 13.91 12.12
C LYS A 333 16.36 14.32 10.65
N LYS A 334 16.80 13.38 9.79
CA LYS A 334 16.78 13.58 8.33
C LYS A 334 15.35 13.55 7.78
N SER A 335 14.48 12.79 8.45
CA SER A 335 13.08 12.61 8.07
C SER A 335 12.27 12.29 9.31
N ALA A 336 11.15 12.97 9.53
CA ALA A 336 10.28 12.72 10.66
C ALA A 336 8.91 13.40 10.50
N VAL A 337 8.03 13.12 11.44
CA VAL A 337 6.75 13.78 11.70
C VAL A 337 6.82 14.43 13.07
N LEU A 338 6.38 15.67 13.19
CA LEU A 338 6.22 16.39 14.45
C LEU A 338 4.76 16.78 14.62
N PHE A 339 4.11 16.22 15.63
CA PHE A 339 2.81 16.68 16.09
C PHE A 339 3.01 17.83 17.08
N GLU A 340 2.24 18.91 16.93
CA GLU A 340 2.23 20.04 17.84
C GLU A 340 0.82 20.21 18.41
N GLY A 341 0.69 19.98 19.69
CA GLY A 341 -0.53 20.15 20.47
C GLY A 341 -0.37 21.21 21.54
N GLU A 342 -1.45 21.51 22.25
CA GLU A 342 -1.48 22.55 23.31
C GLU A 342 -0.63 22.16 24.53
N ASN A 343 -0.48 20.85 24.83
CA ASN A 343 0.27 20.34 25.96
C ASN A 343 1.72 19.95 25.63
N GLY A 344 2.12 20.01 24.36
CA GLY A 344 3.47 19.63 23.97
C GLY A 344 3.59 19.11 22.54
N ARG A 345 4.73 18.47 22.27
CA ARG A 345 5.09 17.99 20.93
C ARG A 345 5.47 16.51 20.97
N LEU A 346 5.17 15.80 19.88
CA LEU A 346 5.56 14.40 19.68
C LEU A 346 6.31 14.26 18.36
N LEU A 347 7.61 13.96 18.45
CA LEU A 347 8.48 13.67 17.33
C LEU A 347 8.43 12.17 17.01
N VAL A 348 8.26 11.83 15.72
CA VAL A 348 8.06 10.47 15.26
C VAL A 348 8.86 10.19 13.99
N ASP A 349 9.53 9.06 13.94
CA ASP A 349 9.99 8.43 12.69
C ASP A 349 9.49 6.97 12.63
N TYR A 350 9.99 6.16 11.69
CA TYR A 350 9.52 4.77 11.54
C TYR A 350 9.70 3.91 12.80
N GLY A 351 10.78 4.09 13.53
CA GLY A 351 11.16 3.24 14.66
C GLY A 351 11.17 3.93 16.01
N THR A 352 11.18 5.27 16.03
CA THR A 352 11.34 6.03 17.27
C THR A 352 10.24 7.07 17.46
N ARG A 353 10.02 7.43 18.72
CA ARG A 353 9.15 8.52 19.14
C ARG A 353 9.76 9.22 20.35
N LYS A 354 9.59 10.54 20.44
CA LYS A 354 10.02 11.34 21.57
C LYS A 354 8.96 12.38 21.90
N LEU A 355 8.50 12.34 23.15
CA LEU A 355 7.53 13.26 23.69
C LEU A 355 8.24 14.44 24.36
N PHE A 356 7.74 15.65 24.17
CA PHE A 356 8.17 16.88 24.79
C PHE A 356 6.92 17.56 25.36
N LEU A 357 6.75 17.51 26.65
CA LEU A 357 5.62 18.18 27.31
C LEU A 357 6.00 19.59 27.76
N GLU A 358 5.03 20.47 27.81
CA GLU A 358 5.22 21.79 28.42
C GLU A 358 5.52 21.64 29.91
N PRO A 359 6.34 22.55 30.51
CA PRO A 359 6.70 22.50 31.92
C PRO A 359 5.47 22.41 32.82
N GLY A 360 5.47 21.47 33.76
CA GLY A 360 4.36 21.25 34.70
C GLY A 360 3.31 20.21 34.23
N LEU A 361 3.48 19.64 33.03
CA LEU A 361 2.65 18.56 32.50
C LEU A 361 3.51 17.26 32.45
N GLU A 362 3.86 16.73 33.62
CA GLU A 362 4.49 15.41 33.71
C GLU A 362 3.42 14.33 33.49
N ALA A 363 3.76 13.35 32.61
CA ALA A 363 2.88 12.23 32.27
C ALA A 363 2.99 11.08 33.27
#